data_c016553bb3c801aaabc3c93762f6f851
#
_entry.id   c016553bb3c801aaabc3c93762f6f851
#
_cell.length_a   1.000
_cell.length_b   1.000
_cell.length_c   1.000
_cell.angle_alpha   90.00
_cell.angle_beta   90.00
_cell.angle_gamma   90.00
#
_symmetry.space_group_name_H-M   'P 1'
#
loop_
_entity.id
_entity.type
_entity.pdbx_description
1 polymer ?
#
loop_
_entity_poly.entity_id
_entity_poly.type
_entity_poly.pdbx_seq_one_letter_code
_entity_poly.pdbx_strand_id
1 'polypeptide(L)'
;MQKKGNKYGTHRVISPKGVLPQPADKVDNNMDEIYDNEILIDVQTLNIDSASFTQIEEQAGGDKAKIAEIMMGIVEKQGKHRNPVTGSGGMLLGTVEKIGDALKGKIDLKEGDKIATLVSLSLTPLRIDKIKEIRSDIDQVDIYGKAILFESGIYAKIPTDLPEKLALSALDVAGAPAQTAKLVKPGDTVLIIGAGGKSGMLCCYEAKKRAGVTGKVIGLCHSQRSTDRLKALGFCDYVFSANATQPVPVMAEIEKLTDGKMCDVTINNVNIPDTEMTSILCTKDDGVVYFFSMATSFTKAALGAEGVGKDVTMIVGNGYTKGHAEITLQELRECEALRKIFTELYA
;
A
#
# COMPACT_ATOMS: atom_id res chain seq x y z
N MET A 1 -33.65 17.20 -0.13
CA MET A 1 -32.33 17.66 -0.65
C MET A 1 -31.29 17.13 0.30
N GLN A 2 -30.26 16.40 -0.18
CA GLN A 2 -29.20 15.89 0.66
C GLN A 2 -28.42 17.03 1.32
N LYS A 3 -27.89 16.80 2.52
CA LYS A 3 -27.01 17.75 3.21
C LYS A 3 -25.70 17.89 2.41
N LYS A 4 -25.16 19.09 2.37
CA LYS A 4 -23.85 19.33 1.75
C LYS A 4 -22.73 18.86 2.64
N GLY A 5 -21.82 18.05 2.08
CA GLY A 5 -20.63 17.59 2.76
C GLY A 5 -19.36 18.38 2.38
N ASN A 6 -18.31 18.18 3.15
CA ASN A 6 -16.96 18.61 2.80
C ASN A 6 -16.27 17.49 2.03
N LYS A 7 -15.55 17.84 0.99
CA LYS A 7 -14.89 16.86 0.11
C LYS A 7 -13.92 15.91 0.86
N TYR A 8 -13.33 16.36 1.97
CA TYR A 8 -12.40 15.57 2.80
C TYR A 8 -13.07 14.90 4.00
N GLY A 9 -14.40 14.93 4.11
CA GLY A 9 -15.15 14.24 5.14
C GLY A 9 -15.14 14.89 6.52
N THR A 10 -14.70 16.16 6.65
CA THR A 10 -14.62 16.85 7.94
C THR A 10 -15.98 17.03 8.63
N HIS A 11 -17.07 17.01 7.88
CA HIS A 11 -18.43 17.07 8.41
C HIS A 11 -18.81 15.84 9.24
N ARG A 12 -18.16 14.69 9.00
CA ARG A 12 -18.33 13.45 9.76
C ARG A 12 -17.44 13.40 11.03
N VAL A 13 -16.51 14.33 11.22
CA VAL A 13 -15.66 14.33 12.41
C VAL A 13 -16.48 14.74 13.63
N ILE A 14 -16.50 13.87 14.66
CA ILE A 14 -17.15 14.15 15.95
C ILE A 14 -16.14 14.78 16.89
N SER A 15 -14.95 14.19 17.06
CA SER A 15 -13.94 14.63 18.04
C SER A 15 -12.52 14.29 17.58
N PRO A 16 -11.56 15.19 17.80
CA PRO A 16 -11.77 16.63 18.04
C PRO A 16 -12.26 17.35 16.78
N LYS A 17 -12.97 18.45 16.94
CA LYS A 17 -13.37 19.27 15.78
C LYS A 17 -12.14 19.99 15.20
N GLY A 18 -12.18 20.26 13.88
CA GLY A 18 -11.13 20.99 13.17
C GLY A 18 -9.99 20.12 12.63
N VAL A 19 -10.08 18.79 12.77
CA VAL A 19 -9.14 17.84 12.16
C VAL A 19 -9.77 17.09 11.00
N LEU A 20 -8.93 16.40 10.21
CA LEU A 20 -9.39 15.47 9.18
C LEU A 20 -9.87 14.15 9.80
N PRO A 21 -10.66 13.35 9.06
CA PRO A 21 -11.16 12.07 9.59
C PRO A 21 -10.08 11.10 10.06
N GLN A 22 -8.89 11.10 9.42
CA GLN A 22 -7.82 10.15 9.78
C GLN A 22 -7.28 10.35 11.20
N PRO A 23 -6.83 11.55 11.63
CA PRO A 23 -6.38 11.78 13.00
C PRO A 23 -7.52 11.90 14.02
N ALA A 24 -8.77 12.02 13.59
CA ALA A 24 -9.91 12.13 14.50
C ALA A 24 -10.03 10.90 15.43
N ASP A 25 -10.41 11.13 16.68
CA ASP A 25 -10.66 10.07 17.65
C ASP A 25 -11.99 9.37 17.36
N LYS A 26 -12.96 10.13 16.85
CA LYS A 26 -14.28 9.59 16.48
C LYS A 26 -14.86 10.29 15.26
N VAL A 27 -15.44 9.48 14.37
CA VAL A 27 -16.22 9.93 13.21
C VAL A 27 -17.66 9.44 13.31
N ASP A 28 -18.58 10.17 12.69
CA ASP A 28 -19.97 9.76 12.53
C ASP A 28 -20.05 8.67 11.46
N ASN A 29 -20.43 7.47 11.86
CA ASN A 29 -20.65 6.31 11.01
C ASN A 29 -22.13 5.95 10.87
N ASN A 30 -23.02 6.94 10.96
CA ASN A 30 -24.41 6.77 10.58
C ASN A 30 -24.51 6.55 9.06
N MET A 31 -25.01 5.37 8.67
CA MET A 31 -25.13 4.93 7.28
C MET A 31 -26.53 5.18 6.69
N ASP A 32 -27.48 5.59 7.50
CA ASP A 32 -28.88 5.77 7.07
C ASP A 32 -29.05 7.05 6.23
N GLU A 33 -28.21 8.05 6.48
CA GLU A 33 -28.14 9.28 5.71
C GLU A 33 -26.76 9.49 5.11
N ILE A 34 -26.67 9.70 3.80
CA ILE A 34 -25.44 10.15 3.14
C ILE A 34 -25.54 11.61 2.73
N TYR A 35 -24.40 12.30 2.74
CA TYR A 35 -24.29 13.65 2.22
C TYR A 35 -24.18 13.64 0.69
N ASP A 36 -24.40 14.78 0.06
CA ASP A 36 -24.47 14.93 -1.39
C ASP A 36 -23.18 14.55 -2.14
N ASN A 37 -22.06 14.52 -1.43
CA ASN A 37 -20.73 14.18 -1.93
C ASN A 37 -20.11 12.94 -1.27
N GLU A 38 -20.94 12.00 -0.86
CA GLU A 38 -20.50 10.72 -0.28
C GLU A 38 -20.92 9.55 -1.16
N ILE A 39 -20.21 8.44 -1.02
CA ILE A 39 -20.52 7.15 -1.65
C ILE A 39 -20.73 6.13 -0.53
N LEU A 40 -21.93 5.56 -0.46
CA LEU A 40 -22.25 4.46 0.45
C LEU A 40 -21.86 3.15 -0.20
N ILE A 41 -21.15 2.32 0.56
CA ILE A 41 -20.62 1.03 0.11
C ILE A 41 -21.21 -0.06 1.01
N ASP A 42 -21.79 -1.09 0.40
CA ASP A 42 -22.08 -2.37 1.05
C ASP A 42 -20.78 -3.18 1.09
N VAL A 43 -20.23 -3.37 2.30
CA VAL A 43 -18.88 -3.91 2.49
C VAL A 43 -18.91 -5.42 2.51
N GLN A 44 -18.07 -6.03 1.69
CA GLN A 44 -17.89 -7.47 1.64
C GLN A 44 -16.69 -7.94 2.49
N THR A 45 -15.53 -7.30 2.30
CA THR A 45 -14.27 -7.72 2.92
C THR A 45 -13.47 -6.49 3.37
N LEU A 46 -12.91 -6.56 4.56
CA LEU A 46 -11.85 -5.67 5.01
C LEU A 46 -10.52 -6.38 4.76
N ASN A 47 -9.59 -5.70 4.10
CA ASN A 47 -8.19 -6.12 3.96
C ASN A 47 -7.38 -5.24 4.91
N ILE A 48 -7.07 -5.79 6.07
CA ILE A 48 -6.36 -5.07 7.13
C ILE A 48 -4.87 -5.04 6.78
N ASP A 49 -4.19 -3.92 7.06
CA ASP A 49 -2.74 -3.90 6.86
C ASP A 49 -2.05 -4.89 7.81
N SER A 50 -1.00 -5.56 7.30
CA SER A 50 -0.39 -6.69 8.02
C SER A 50 0.13 -6.32 9.40
N ALA A 51 0.67 -5.11 9.59
CA ALA A 51 1.16 -4.69 10.92
C ALA A 51 0.01 -4.55 11.92
N SER A 52 -1.12 -4.01 11.47
CA SER A 52 -2.33 -3.87 12.29
C SER A 52 -3.00 -5.21 12.56
N PHE A 53 -3.06 -6.11 11.57
CA PHE A 53 -3.64 -7.43 11.75
C PHE A 53 -2.82 -8.27 12.72
N THR A 54 -1.49 -8.35 12.52
CA THR A 54 -0.57 -9.05 13.42
C THR A 54 -0.70 -8.56 14.86
N GLN A 55 -0.77 -7.23 15.08
CA GLN A 55 -0.94 -6.67 16.41
C GLN A 55 -2.25 -7.11 17.08
N ILE A 56 -3.36 -7.12 16.33
CA ILE A 56 -4.67 -7.59 16.83
C ILE A 56 -4.63 -9.08 17.11
N GLU A 57 -4.05 -9.88 16.23
CA GLU A 57 -3.92 -11.33 16.36
C GLU A 57 -3.08 -11.71 17.58
N GLU A 58 -1.93 -11.06 17.80
CA GLU A 58 -1.10 -11.22 18.99
C GLU A 58 -1.87 -10.86 20.27
N GLN A 59 -2.58 -9.73 20.28
CA GLN A 59 -3.41 -9.31 21.41
C GLN A 59 -4.54 -10.32 21.70
N ALA A 60 -5.09 -10.94 20.68
CA ALA A 60 -6.13 -11.97 20.79
C ALA A 60 -5.58 -13.36 21.14
N GLY A 61 -4.26 -13.57 21.09
CA GLY A 61 -3.63 -14.87 21.24
C GLY A 61 -4.00 -15.87 20.12
N GLY A 62 -4.26 -15.36 18.91
CA GLY A 62 -4.69 -16.14 17.74
C GLY A 62 -6.15 -16.59 17.75
N ASP A 63 -6.93 -16.20 18.77
CA ASP A 63 -8.34 -16.57 18.90
C ASP A 63 -9.21 -15.67 17.99
N LYS A 64 -9.80 -16.27 16.96
CA LYS A 64 -10.65 -15.55 15.99
C LYS A 64 -11.86 -14.85 16.62
N ALA A 65 -12.45 -15.39 17.68
CA ALA A 65 -13.58 -14.74 18.36
C ALA A 65 -13.10 -13.46 19.05
N LYS A 66 -11.94 -13.49 19.68
CA LYS A 66 -11.34 -12.30 20.31
C LYS A 66 -10.85 -11.28 19.27
N ILE A 67 -10.30 -11.73 18.12
CA ILE A 67 -9.98 -10.83 17.00
C ILE A 67 -11.24 -10.06 16.58
N ALA A 68 -12.36 -10.78 16.38
CA ALA A 68 -13.65 -10.17 16.03
C ALA A 68 -14.10 -9.15 17.08
N GLU A 69 -14.03 -9.50 18.36
CA GLU A 69 -14.42 -8.62 19.47
C GLU A 69 -13.56 -7.33 19.50
N ILE A 70 -12.24 -7.45 19.34
CA ILE A 70 -11.33 -6.30 19.28
C ILE A 70 -11.68 -5.39 18.11
N MET A 71 -11.87 -5.95 16.91
CA MET A 71 -12.20 -5.16 15.72
C MET A 71 -13.55 -4.44 15.85
N MET A 72 -14.57 -5.15 16.33
CA MET A 72 -15.90 -4.57 16.60
C MET A 72 -15.79 -3.42 17.62
N GLY A 73 -15.05 -3.60 18.71
CA GLY A 73 -14.84 -2.60 19.74
C GLY A 73 -14.10 -1.35 19.22
N ILE A 74 -13.13 -1.52 18.33
CA ILE A 74 -12.45 -0.40 17.66
C ILE A 74 -13.45 0.44 16.86
N VAL A 75 -14.28 -0.22 16.05
CA VAL A 75 -15.25 0.47 15.18
C VAL A 75 -16.36 1.12 15.99
N GLU A 76 -16.89 0.47 17.02
CA GLU A 76 -17.91 1.04 17.91
C GLU A 76 -17.40 2.31 18.63
N LYS A 77 -16.18 2.28 19.11
CA LYS A 77 -15.57 3.40 19.80
C LYS A 77 -15.28 4.58 18.89
N GLN A 78 -14.72 4.30 17.68
CA GLN A 78 -14.16 5.33 16.80
C GLN A 78 -15.04 5.69 15.61
N GLY A 79 -16.04 4.86 15.26
CA GLY A 79 -16.84 4.98 14.03
C GLY A 79 -16.06 4.60 12.75
N LYS A 80 -14.86 4.05 12.91
CA LYS A 80 -13.92 3.67 11.86
C LYS A 80 -12.94 2.60 12.38
N HIS A 81 -12.27 1.87 11.49
CA HIS A 81 -11.24 0.92 11.88
C HIS A 81 -9.85 1.56 11.82
N ARG A 82 -9.42 2.21 12.90
CA ARG A 82 -8.06 2.72 13.09
C ARG A 82 -7.43 1.96 14.26
N ASN A 83 -6.45 1.12 13.97
CA ASN A 83 -5.73 0.40 15.00
C ASN A 83 -5.08 1.38 15.99
N PRO A 84 -5.34 1.28 17.30
CA PRO A 84 -4.84 2.24 18.27
C PRO A 84 -3.31 2.19 18.47
N VAL A 85 -2.65 1.10 18.07
CA VAL A 85 -1.20 0.93 18.19
C VAL A 85 -0.48 1.41 16.94
N THR A 86 -0.91 0.93 15.76
CA THR A 86 -0.24 1.25 14.48
C THR A 86 -0.73 2.55 13.86
N GLY A 87 -1.93 3.00 14.21
CA GLY A 87 -2.60 4.16 13.61
C GLY A 87 -3.16 3.92 12.20
N SER A 88 -2.96 2.73 11.65
CA SER A 88 -3.40 2.32 10.31
C SER A 88 -4.70 1.52 10.34
N GLY A 89 -5.20 1.07 9.18
CA GLY A 89 -6.46 0.35 9.09
C GLY A 89 -6.56 -0.64 7.94
N GLY A 90 -5.91 -0.39 6.83
CA GLY A 90 -6.07 -1.19 5.62
C GLY A 90 -7.10 -0.61 4.65
N MET A 91 -7.70 -1.44 3.81
CA MET A 91 -8.66 -1.07 2.76
C MET A 91 -9.89 -1.98 2.79
N LEU A 92 -10.91 -1.69 2.00
CA LEU A 92 -12.09 -2.54 1.86
C LEU A 92 -12.41 -2.88 0.40
N LEU A 93 -13.11 -3.99 0.26
CA LEU A 93 -13.79 -4.42 -0.95
C LEU A 93 -15.30 -4.38 -0.68
N GLY A 94 -16.06 -3.81 -1.62
CA GLY A 94 -17.50 -3.73 -1.49
C GLY A 94 -18.20 -3.30 -2.77
N THR A 95 -19.51 -3.19 -2.70
CA THR A 95 -20.36 -2.77 -3.81
C THR A 95 -20.93 -1.39 -3.51
N VAL A 96 -20.89 -0.50 -4.50
CA VAL A 96 -21.48 0.84 -4.42
C VAL A 96 -23.01 0.69 -4.28
N GLU A 97 -23.53 1.07 -3.12
CA GLU A 97 -24.98 1.01 -2.83
C GLU A 97 -25.69 2.29 -3.24
N LYS A 98 -25.06 3.45 -2.96
CA LYS A 98 -25.65 4.75 -3.26
C LYS A 98 -24.58 5.80 -3.50
N ILE A 99 -24.84 6.70 -4.42
CA ILE A 99 -23.97 7.84 -4.76
C ILE A 99 -24.69 9.15 -4.44
N GLY A 100 -24.01 10.04 -3.73
CA GLY A 100 -24.51 11.38 -3.41
C GLY A 100 -24.77 12.20 -4.66
N ASP A 101 -25.79 13.04 -4.65
CA ASP A 101 -26.29 13.73 -5.86
C ASP A 101 -25.26 14.67 -6.47
N ALA A 102 -24.34 15.24 -5.68
CA ALA A 102 -23.29 16.10 -6.18
C ALA A 102 -22.19 15.35 -6.98
N LEU A 103 -22.10 14.03 -6.84
CA LEU A 103 -21.11 13.19 -7.52
C LEU A 103 -21.67 12.51 -8.78
N LYS A 104 -22.99 12.37 -8.90
CA LYS A 104 -23.63 11.72 -10.05
C LYS A 104 -23.22 12.41 -11.35
N GLY A 105 -22.73 11.63 -12.30
CA GLY A 105 -22.25 12.11 -13.61
C GLY A 105 -20.90 12.84 -13.59
N LYS A 106 -20.26 12.98 -12.41
CA LYS A 106 -18.91 13.58 -12.28
C LYS A 106 -17.82 12.55 -12.03
N ILE A 107 -18.21 11.39 -11.54
CA ILE A 107 -17.30 10.25 -11.30
C ILE A 107 -17.71 9.10 -12.21
N ASP A 108 -16.80 8.17 -12.42
CA ASP A 108 -17.01 7.01 -13.29
C ASP A 108 -17.72 5.84 -12.59
N LEU A 109 -18.15 6.03 -11.32
CA LEU A 109 -18.90 5.03 -10.56
C LEU A 109 -20.41 5.13 -10.81
N LYS A 110 -21.04 3.98 -10.71
CA LYS A 110 -22.50 3.81 -10.63
C LYS A 110 -22.85 2.80 -9.53
N GLU A 111 -24.09 2.89 -9.06
CA GLU A 111 -24.64 1.94 -8.11
C GLU A 111 -24.58 0.52 -8.69
N GLY A 112 -24.12 -0.44 -7.89
CA GLY A 112 -23.81 -1.82 -8.30
C GLY A 112 -22.36 -2.07 -8.73
N ASP A 113 -21.54 -1.05 -8.95
CA ASP A 113 -20.12 -1.24 -9.25
C ASP A 113 -19.40 -1.84 -8.03
N LYS A 114 -18.57 -2.87 -8.28
CA LYS A 114 -17.71 -3.45 -7.26
C LYS A 114 -16.38 -2.72 -7.23
N ILE A 115 -15.97 -2.27 -6.06
CA ILE A 115 -14.76 -1.47 -5.87
C ILE A 115 -13.91 -1.93 -4.70
N ALA A 116 -12.61 -1.71 -4.81
CA ALA A 116 -11.71 -1.64 -3.68
C ALA A 116 -11.48 -0.15 -3.34
N THR A 117 -11.61 0.22 -2.07
CA THR A 117 -11.15 1.54 -1.64
C THR A 117 -9.64 1.51 -1.50
N LEU A 118 -8.97 2.57 -1.95
CA LEU A 118 -7.51 2.70 -1.88
C LEU A 118 -7.11 3.79 -0.87
N VAL A 119 -8.05 4.11 0.01
CA VAL A 119 -7.85 4.95 1.20
C VAL A 119 -7.94 4.10 2.45
N SER A 120 -7.23 4.52 3.50
CA SER A 120 -7.18 3.75 4.75
C SER A 120 -8.53 3.71 5.46
N LEU A 121 -8.87 2.55 6.03
CA LEU A 121 -9.99 2.39 6.96
C LEU A 121 -9.87 3.30 8.19
N SER A 122 -8.67 3.82 8.48
CA SER A 122 -8.43 4.76 9.57
C SER A 122 -9.10 6.13 9.38
N LEU A 123 -9.55 6.46 8.16
CA LEU A 123 -10.30 7.68 7.87
C LEU A 123 -11.74 7.41 7.41
N THR A 124 -12.09 6.16 7.14
CA THR A 124 -13.33 5.76 6.48
C THR A 124 -14.40 5.47 7.52
N PRO A 125 -15.53 6.21 7.57
CA PRO A 125 -16.66 5.84 8.40
C PRO A 125 -17.10 4.41 8.09
N LEU A 126 -17.13 3.55 9.11
CA LEU A 126 -17.38 2.12 8.97
C LEU A 126 -18.39 1.66 10.05
N ARG A 127 -19.37 0.87 9.64
CA ARG A 127 -20.25 0.11 10.52
C ARG A 127 -20.08 -1.37 10.20
N ILE A 128 -19.78 -2.17 11.22
CA ILE A 128 -19.74 -3.62 11.13
C ILE A 128 -20.98 -4.15 11.84
N ASP A 129 -21.90 -4.74 11.10
CA ASP A 129 -23.10 -5.36 11.65
C ASP A 129 -22.79 -6.77 12.15
N LYS A 130 -21.90 -7.50 11.43
CA LYS A 130 -21.46 -8.86 11.80
C LYS A 130 -20.15 -9.21 11.09
N ILE A 131 -19.22 -9.83 11.79
CA ILE A 131 -18.07 -10.53 11.20
C ILE A 131 -18.52 -11.93 10.79
N LYS A 132 -18.25 -12.30 9.53
CA LYS A 132 -18.61 -13.60 8.93
C LYS A 132 -17.45 -14.58 9.01
N GLU A 133 -16.27 -14.15 8.63
CA GLU A 133 -15.08 -14.99 8.55
C GLU A 133 -13.81 -14.15 8.75
N ILE A 134 -12.83 -14.74 9.43
CA ILE A 134 -11.48 -14.18 9.60
C ILE A 134 -10.49 -15.12 8.93
N ARG A 135 -9.76 -14.61 7.96
CA ARG A 135 -8.70 -15.30 7.23
C ARG A 135 -7.36 -14.70 7.63
N SER A 136 -6.79 -15.23 8.72
CA SER A 136 -5.54 -14.73 9.32
C SER A 136 -4.33 -14.89 8.40
N ASP A 137 -4.34 -15.88 7.52
CA ASP A 137 -3.28 -16.17 6.56
C ASP A 137 -3.09 -15.09 5.49
N ILE A 138 -4.12 -14.28 5.26
CA ILE A 138 -4.13 -13.21 4.25
C ILE A 138 -4.63 -11.87 4.79
N ASP A 139 -4.71 -11.69 6.11
CA ASP A 139 -5.10 -10.45 6.79
C ASP A 139 -6.50 -9.92 6.38
N GLN A 140 -7.44 -10.82 6.04
CA GLN A 140 -8.76 -10.46 5.55
C GLN A 140 -9.88 -10.86 6.50
N VAL A 141 -10.92 -10.00 6.55
CA VAL A 141 -12.11 -10.21 7.37
C VAL A 141 -13.36 -9.94 6.56
N ASP A 142 -14.15 -10.98 6.32
CA ASP A 142 -15.46 -10.84 5.68
C ASP A 142 -16.51 -10.38 6.68
N ILE A 143 -17.30 -9.41 6.28
CA ILE A 143 -18.31 -8.78 7.15
C ILE A 143 -19.67 -8.65 6.47
N TYR A 144 -20.69 -8.38 7.28
CA TYR A 144 -21.85 -7.59 6.90
C TYR A 144 -21.65 -6.21 7.50
N GLY A 145 -21.71 -5.17 6.68
CA GLY A 145 -21.49 -3.81 7.14
C GLY A 145 -21.51 -2.80 6.01
N LYS A 146 -21.38 -1.54 6.37
CA LYS A 146 -21.38 -0.42 5.42
C LYS A 146 -20.26 0.54 5.71
N ALA A 147 -19.82 1.23 4.67
CA ALA A 147 -18.81 2.28 4.77
C ALA A 147 -19.15 3.49 3.90
N ILE A 148 -18.58 4.62 4.26
CA ILE A 148 -18.70 5.84 3.46
C ILE A 148 -17.35 6.21 2.89
N LEU A 149 -17.27 6.28 1.56
CA LEU A 149 -16.15 6.85 0.84
C LEU A 149 -16.45 8.32 0.56
N PHE A 150 -15.54 9.19 0.98
CA PHE A 150 -15.65 10.63 0.72
C PHE A 150 -15.30 10.98 -0.73
N GLU A 151 -15.75 12.14 -1.21
CA GLU A 151 -15.42 12.66 -2.55
C GLU A 151 -13.90 12.63 -2.86
N SER A 152 -13.04 12.90 -1.87
CA SER A 152 -11.59 12.82 -2.01
C SER A 152 -11.04 11.39 -1.98
N GLY A 153 -11.88 10.41 -1.68
CA GLY A 153 -11.45 9.02 -1.52
C GLY A 153 -11.13 8.39 -2.87
N ILE A 154 -9.98 7.75 -2.95
CA ILE A 154 -9.55 7.00 -4.14
C ILE A 154 -10.07 5.57 -4.07
N TYR A 155 -10.36 5.02 -5.23
CA TYR A 155 -10.87 3.66 -5.40
C TYR A 155 -10.37 3.05 -6.72
N ALA A 156 -10.47 1.74 -6.82
CA ALA A 156 -10.34 1.01 -8.09
C ALA A 156 -11.60 0.17 -8.30
N LYS A 157 -12.13 0.18 -9.52
CA LYS A 157 -13.14 -0.82 -9.92
C LYS A 157 -12.48 -2.19 -9.98
N ILE A 158 -13.11 -3.17 -9.40
CA ILE A 158 -12.62 -4.55 -9.49
C ILE A 158 -12.79 -5.04 -10.93
N PRO A 159 -11.70 -5.44 -11.58
CA PRO A 159 -11.77 -5.90 -12.95
C PRO A 159 -12.50 -7.24 -13.06
N THR A 160 -13.17 -7.47 -14.18
CA THR A 160 -13.87 -8.74 -14.46
C THR A 160 -12.97 -9.77 -15.15
N ASP A 161 -11.81 -9.35 -15.64
CA ASP A 161 -10.83 -10.15 -16.36
C ASP A 161 -9.72 -10.75 -15.47
N LEU A 162 -9.67 -10.36 -14.20
CA LEU A 162 -8.77 -10.93 -13.20
C LEU A 162 -9.55 -11.48 -12.01
N PRO A 163 -9.10 -12.57 -11.38
CA PRO A 163 -9.68 -13.03 -10.12
C PRO A 163 -9.65 -11.94 -9.06
N GLU A 164 -10.75 -11.78 -8.33
CA GLU A 164 -10.94 -10.71 -7.35
C GLU A 164 -9.85 -10.67 -6.28
N LYS A 165 -9.53 -11.84 -5.69
CA LYS A 165 -8.48 -11.93 -4.66
C LYS A 165 -7.12 -11.51 -5.19
N LEU A 166 -6.81 -11.90 -6.43
CA LEU A 166 -5.58 -11.52 -7.11
C LEU A 166 -5.52 -10.00 -7.33
N ALA A 167 -6.58 -9.40 -7.86
CA ALA A 167 -6.66 -7.97 -8.05
C ALA A 167 -6.49 -7.22 -6.73
N LEU A 168 -7.18 -7.66 -5.67
CA LEU A 168 -7.11 -7.06 -4.34
C LEU A 168 -5.70 -7.13 -3.75
N SER A 169 -5.02 -8.29 -3.88
CA SER A 169 -3.66 -8.46 -3.37
C SER A 169 -2.63 -7.53 -4.02
N ALA A 170 -2.81 -7.22 -5.30
CA ALA A 170 -1.95 -6.29 -6.02
C ALA A 170 -2.30 -4.82 -5.72
N LEU A 171 -3.60 -4.51 -5.64
CA LEU A 171 -4.07 -3.16 -5.31
C LEU A 171 -3.64 -2.69 -3.92
N ASP A 172 -3.49 -3.60 -2.98
CA ASP A 172 -2.99 -3.34 -1.63
C ASP A 172 -1.61 -2.65 -1.61
N VAL A 173 -0.78 -2.91 -2.60
CA VAL A 173 0.57 -2.34 -2.73
C VAL A 173 0.77 -1.50 -4.00
N ALA A 174 -0.32 -1.10 -4.66
CA ALA A 174 -0.29 -0.45 -5.97
C ALA A 174 0.51 0.87 -6.01
N GLY A 175 0.66 1.56 -4.89
CA GLY A 175 1.46 2.77 -4.81
C GLY A 175 2.93 2.57 -5.14
N ALA A 176 3.50 1.41 -4.80
CA ALA A 176 4.92 1.13 -5.01
C ALA A 176 5.29 1.02 -6.51
N PRO A 177 4.68 0.13 -7.31
CA PRO A 177 4.99 0.05 -8.74
C PRO A 177 4.59 1.33 -9.51
N ALA A 178 3.51 1.99 -9.13
CA ALA A 178 3.12 3.24 -9.78
C ALA A 178 4.11 4.39 -9.53
N GLN A 179 4.66 4.48 -8.33
CA GLN A 179 5.73 5.44 -8.05
C GLN A 179 7.03 5.05 -8.78
N THR A 180 7.32 3.75 -8.87
CA THR A 180 8.42 3.23 -9.70
C THR A 180 8.27 3.68 -11.15
N ALA A 181 7.08 3.52 -11.73
CA ALA A 181 6.78 3.96 -13.09
C ALA A 181 7.00 5.46 -13.32
N LYS A 182 6.74 6.26 -12.28
CA LYS A 182 6.93 7.72 -12.33
C LYS A 182 8.40 8.15 -12.21
N LEU A 183 9.17 7.43 -11.40
CA LEU A 183 10.55 7.82 -11.05
C LEU A 183 11.59 7.30 -12.04
N VAL A 184 11.44 6.03 -12.46
CA VAL A 184 12.44 5.36 -13.30
C VAL A 184 12.39 5.86 -14.73
N LYS A 185 13.55 6.21 -15.25
CA LYS A 185 13.75 6.69 -16.63
C LYS A 185 14.56 5.69 -17.45
N PRO A 186 14.45 5.73 -18.79
CA PRO A 186 15.30 4.92 -19.65
C PRO A 186 16.79 5.11 -19.36
N GLY A 187 17.49 4.00 -19.16
CA GLY A 187 18.93 3.99 -18.86
C GLY A 187 19.29 4.01 -17.38
N ASP A 188 18.33 4.23 -16.47
CA ASP A 188 18.60 4.27 -15.02
C ASP A 188 19.08 2.91 -14.49
N THR A 189 19.96 2.99 -13.50
CA THR A 189 20.30 1.89 -12.59
C THR A 189 19.41 1.97 -11.37
N VAL A 190 18.60 0.95 -11.15
CA VAL A 190 17.57 0.94 -10.11
C VAL A 190 17.84 -0.17 -9.10
N LEU A 191 17.89 0.17 -7.82
CA LEU A 191 17.93 -0.78 -6.72
C LEU A 191 16.54 -0.94 -6.10
N ILE A 192 16.06 -2.18 -5.99
CA ILE A 192 14.84 -2.52 -5.25
C ILE A 192 15.23 -3.28 -3.98
N ILE A 193 15.06 -2.67 -2.82
CA ILE A 193 15.26 -3.29 -1.52
C ILE A 193 13.96 -3.98 -1.09
N GLY A 194 14.05 -5.27 -0.73
CA GLY A 194 12.88 -6.10 -0.48
C GLY A 194 12.24 -6.65 -1.77
N ALA A 195 13.07 -6.83 -2.80
CA ALA A 195 12.68 -7.18 -4.15
C ALA A 195 11.87 -8.49 -4.29
N GLY A 196 12.05 -9.43 -3.37
CA GLY A 196 11.31 -10.71 -3.37
C GLY A 196 9.95 -10.68 -2.67
N GLY A 197 9.54 -9.54 -2.10
CA GLY A 197 8.23 -9.34 -1.48
C GLY A 197 7.15 -8.93 -2.49
N LYS A 198 5.90 -8.79 -2.00
CA LYS A 198 4.72 -8.43 -2.81
C LYS A 198 4.97 -7.16 -3.63
N SER A 199 5.20 -6.03 -2.99
CA SER A 199 5.51 -4.76 -3.65
C SER A 199 6.82 -4.79 -4.45
N GLY A 200 7.85 -5.48 -3.92
CA GLY A 200 9.16 -5.56 -4.55
C GLY A 200 9.14 -6.23 -5.92
N MET A 201 8.41 -7.33 -6.09
CA MET A 201 8.30 -8.02 -7.39
C MET A 201 7.62 -7.15 -8.46
N LEU A 202 6.55 -6.43 -8.08
CA LEU A 202 5.90 -5.45 -8.97
C LEU A 202 6.86 -4.31 -9.33
N CYS A 203 7.57 -3.76 -8.34
CA CYS A 203 8.56 -2.72 -8.58
C CYS A 203 9.70 -3.20 -9.50
N CYS A 204 10.17 -4.44 -9.36
CA CYS A 204 11.21 -5.00 -10.24
C CYS A 204 10.73 -5.10 -11.69
N TYR A 205 9.50 -5.59 -11.90
CA TYR A 205 8.90 -5.69 -13.21
C TYR A 205 8.73 -4.30 -13.86
N GLU A 206 8.13 -3.35 -13.14
CA GLU A 206 7.91 -2.00 -13.65
C GLU A 206 9.24 -1.24 -13.86
N ALA A 207 10.21 -1.39 -12.96
CA ALA A 207 11.53 -0.80 -13.11
C ALA A 207 12.23 -1.31 -14.39
N LYS A 208 12.17 -2.62 -14.66
CA LYS A 208 12.76 -3.20 -15.88
C LYS A 208 12.11 -2.67 -17.15
N LYS A 209 10.79 -2.54 -17.12
CA LYS A 209 10.00 -1.96 -18.20
C LYS A 209 10.38 -0.49 -18.49
N ARG A 210 10.56 0.33 -17.43
CA ARG A 210 10.88 1.75 -17.57
C ARG A 210 12.36 2.01 -17.88
N ALA A 211 13.26 1.31 -17.21
CA ALA A 211 14.71 1.47 -17.44
C ALA A 211 15.13 0.98 -18.85
N GLY A 212 14.37 0.05 -19.42
CA GLY A 212 14.59 -0.44 -20.77
C GLY A 212 15.87 -1.27 -20.91
N VAL A 213 16.32 -1.44 -22.15
CA VAL A 213 17.46 -2.31 -22.47
C VAL A 213 18.83 -1.77 -22.06
N THR A 214 18.94 -0.46 -21.86
CA THR A 214 20.19 0.21 -21.44
C THR A 214 20.28 0.42 -19.94
N GLY A 215 19.15 0.29 -19.23
CA GLY A 215 19.11 0.41 -17.78
C GLY A 215 19.39 -0.92 -17.07
N LYS A 216 19.64 -0.84 -15.77
CA LYS A 216 19.91 -2.00 -14.92
C LYS A 216 18.92 -2.03 -13.76
N VAL A 217 18.41 -3.20 -13.44
CA VAL A 217 17.59 -3.43 -12.24
C VAL A 217 18.31 -4.41 -11.32
N ILE A 218 18.49 -4.00 -10.07
CA ILE A 218 19.19 -4.77 -9.03
C ILE A 218 18.16 -5.08 -7.94
N GLY A 219 17.98 -6.37 -7.64
CA GLY A 219 17.07 -6.84 -6.59
C GLY A 219 17.83 -7.28 -5.35
N LEU A 220 17.56 -6.63 -4.20
CA LEU A 220 18.05 -7.06 -2.88
C LEU A 220 16.95 -7.84 -2.17
N CYS A 221 17.21 -9.11 -1.88
CA CYS A 221 16.36 -10.02 -1.13
C CYS A 221 16.93 -10.30 0.26
N HIS A 222 16.11 -10.80 1.19
CA HIS A 222 16.56 -11.18 2.52
C HIS A 222 16.92 -12.67 2.60
N SER A 223 16.17 -13.55 1.93
CA SER A 223 16.33 -15.01 2.02
C SER A 223 16.72 -15.63 0.68
N GLN A 224 17.38 -16.80 0.75
CA GLN A 224 17.71 -17.57 -0.45
C GLN A 224 16.44 -17.92 -1.26
N ARG A 225 15.36 -18.34 -0.59
CA ARG A 225 14.07 -18.65 -1.25
C ARG A 225 13.52 -17.48 -2.07
N SER A 226 13.55 -16.27 -1.51
CA SER A 226 13.08 -15.08 -2.23
C SER A 226 14.03 -14.67 -3.36
N THR A 227 15.32 -14.88 -3.19
CA THR A 227 16.35 -14.65 -4.21
C THR A 227 16.16 -15.58 -5.40
N ASP A 228 15.99 -16.89 -5.15
CA ASP A 228 15.81 -17.90 -6.21
C ASP A 228 14.51 -17.64 -6.99
N ARG A 229 13.42 -17.29 -6.28
CA ARG A 229 12.16 -16.92 -6.89
C ARG A 229 12.30 -15.71 -7.80
N LEU A 230 12.95 -14.64 -7.34
CA LEU A 230 13.12 -13.42 -8.14
C LEU A 230 14.03 -13.66 -9.33
N LYS A 231 15.09 -14.47 -9.20
CA LYS A 231 15.93 -14.91 -10.31
C LYS A 231 15.13 -15.66 -11.37
N ALA A 232 14.24 -16.56 -10.95
CA ALA A 232 13.39 -17.32 -11.85
C ALA A 232 12.39 -16.43 -12.64
N LEU A 233 11.96 -15.31 -12.06
CA LEU A 233 11.09 -14.33 -12.75
C LEU A 233 11.82 -13.52 -13.82
N GLY A 234 13.15 -13.37 -13.73
CA GLY A 234 13.95 -12.69 -14.75
C GLY A 234 13.73 -11.18 -14.87
N PHE A 235 13.19 -10.52 -13.84
CA PHE A 235 12.90 -9.08 -13.87
C PHE A 235 14.10 -8.20 -13.53
N CYS A 236 15.14 -8.78 -12.94
CA CYS A 236 16.34 -8.06 -12.51
C CYS A 236 17.56 -8.54 -13.29
N ASP A 237 18.48 -7.62 -13.60
CA ASP A 237 19.78 -7.93 -14.19
C ASP A 237 20.70 -8.58 -13.14
N TYR A 238 20.56 -8.18 -11.87
CA TYR A 238 21.28 -8.76 -10.72
C TYR A 238 20.33 -9.01 -9.56
N VAL A 239 20.46 -10.13 -8.89
CA VAL A 239 19.72 -10.47 -7.67
C VAL A 239 20.68 -11.06 -6.65
N PHE A 240 20.69 -10.49 -5.45
CA PHE A 240 21.51 -10.99 -4.35
C PHE A 240 20.75 -10.96 -3.02
N SER A 241 21.26 -11.69 -2.04
CA SER A 241 20.71 -11.72 -0.69
C SER A 241 21.66 -11.04 0.28
N ALA A 242 21.13 -10.10 1.06
CA ALA A 242 21.87 -9.48 2.16
C ALA A 242 20.90 -8.92 3.21
N ASN A 243 21.45 -8.57 4.38
CA ASN A 243 20.70 -7.88 5.42
C ASN A 243 20.63 -6.38 5.12
N ALA A 244 19.44 -5.89 4.81
CA ALA A 244 19.20 -4.48 4.49
C ALA A 244 19.45 -3.51 5.67
N THR A 245 19.59 -3.99 6.91
CA THR A 245 19.98 -3.16 8.07
C THR A 245 21.50 -2.98 8.21
N GLN A 246 22.27 -3.57 7.30
CA GLN A 246 23.73 -3.47 7.26
C GLN A 246 24.16 -2.68 6.02
N PRO A 247 24.23 -1.35 6.10
CA PRO A 247 24.44 -0.50 4.92
C PRO A 247 25.80 -0.70 4.24
N VAL A 248 26.86 -0.90 5.01
CA VAL A 248 28.24 -0.96 4.46
C VAL A 248 28.45 -2.16 3.52
N PRO A 249 28.15 -3.42 3.89
CA PRO A 249 28.30 -4.54 2.96
C PRO A 249 27.36 -4.47 1.76
N VAL A 250 26.15 -3.93 1.91
CA VAL A 250 25.22 -3.75 0.78
C VAL A 250 25.76 -2.68 -0.17
N MET A 251 26.23 -1.55 0.34
CA MET A 251 26.84 -0.50 -0.46
C MET A 251 28.03 -1.04 -1.26
N ALA A 252 28.92 -1.81 -0.63
CA ALA A 252 30.10 -2.38 -1.31
C ALA A 252 29.71 -3.31 -2.47
N GLU A 253 28.63 -4.10 -2.32
CA GLU A 253 28.12 -4.93 -3.42
C GLU A 253 27.53 -4.08 -4.55
N ILE A 254 26.77 -3.03 -4.22
CA ILE A 254 26.22 -2.10 -5.22
C ILE A 254 27.34 -1.36 -5.94
N GLU A 255 28.35 -0.87 -5.24
CA GLU A 255 29.54 -0.23 -5.82
C GLU A 255 30.19 -1.12 -6.88
N LYS A 256 30.39 -2.39 -6.55
CA LYS A 256 30.93 -3.40 -7.46
C LYS A 256 30.03 -3.64 -8.68
N LEU A 257 28.71 -3.78 -8.50
CA LEU A 257 27.75 -4.06 -9.58
C LEU A 257 27.56 -2.86 -10.52
N THR A 258 27.87 -1.66 -10.05
CA THR A 258 27.68 -0.39 -10.79
C THR A 258 28.99 0.27 -11.23
N ASP A 259 30.13 -0.40 -11.06
CA ASP A 259 31.45 0.17 -11.34
C ASP A 259 31.66 1.52 -10.61
N GLY A 260 31.22 1.63 -9.36
CA GLY A 260 31.31 2.81 -8.51
C GLY A 260 30.30 3.93 -8.81
N LYS A 261 29.42 3.77 -9.81
CA LYS A 261 28.47 4.83 -10.21
C LYS A 261 27.26 4.95 -9.28
N MET A 262 26.98 3.92 -8.49
CA MET A 262 25.81 3.78 -7.63
C MET A 262 24.48 3.81 -8.40
N CYS A 263 23.35 3.82 -7.70
CA CYS A 263 22.01 3.73 -8.32
C CYS A 263 21.41 5.12 -8.56
N ASP A 264 20.76 5.30 -9.71
CA ASP A 264 19.97 6.51 -10.01
C ASP A 264 18.72 6.59 -9.12
N VAL A 265 18.09 5.44 -8.90
CA VAL A 265 16.87 5.32 -8.08
C VAL A 265 17.02 4.12 -7.16
N THR A 266 16.75 4.33 -5.87
CA THR A 266 16.60 3.24 -4.88
C THR A 266 15.19 3.24 -4.33
N ILE A 267 14.53 2.08 -4.38
CA ILE A 267 13.17 1.88 -3.89
C ILE A 267 13.21 0.91 -2.71
N ASN A 268 12.79 1.38 -1.55
CA ASN A 268 12.78 0.61 -0.32
C ASN A 268 11.36 0.12 0.01
N ASN A 269 11.16 -1.19 -0.14
CA ASN A 269 9.89 -1.89 0.12
C ASN A 269 9.92 -2.73 1.42
N VAL A 270 11.00 -2.67 2.19
CA VAL A 270 11.18 -3.53 3.36
C VAL A 270 10.45 -2.96 4.57
N ASN A 271 9.56 -3.75 5.16
CA ASN A 271 8.82 -3.35 6.36
C ASN A 271 9.58 -3.70 7.66
N ILE A 272 10.85 -3.33 7.73
CA ILE A 272 11.69 -3.39 8.93
C ILE A 272 12.41 -2.06 9.14
N PRO A 273 12.66 -1.64 10.41
CA PRO A 273 13.39 -0.41 10.69
C PRO A 273 14.88 -0.53 10.30
N ASP A 274 15.56 0.62 10.30
CA ASP A 274 17.02 0.74 10.13
C ASP A 274 17.55 0.38 8.72
N THR A 275 16.73 0.58 7.70
CA THR A 275 17.12 0.38 6.29
C THR A 275 17.35 1.68 5.52
N GLU A 276 17.22 2.83 6.19
CA GLU A 276 17.34 4.15 5.58
C GLU A 276 18.75 4.37 5.02
N MET A 277 19.79 4.07 5.80
CA MET A 277 21.18 4.28 5.39
C MET A 277 21.59 3.36 4.23
N THR A 278 21.08 2.16 4.18
CA THR A 278 21.29 1.27 3.03
C THR A 278 20.72 1.90 1.76
N SER A 279 19.51 2.46 1.83
CA SER A 279 18.89 3.13 0.70
C SER A 279 19.70 4.35 0.24
N ILE A 280 20.13 5.17 1.19
CA ILE A 280 20.87 6.43 0.91
C ILE A 280 22.24 6.14 0.34
N LEU A 281 23.04 5.26 0.96
CA LEU A 281 24.41 4.98 0.54
C LEU A 281 24.49 4.27 -0.82
N CYS A 282 23.47 3.46 -1.16
CA CYS A 282 23.40 2.80 -2.46
C CYS A 282 22.93 3.72 -3.61
N THR A 283 22.47 4.93 -3.30
CA THR A 283 22.03 5.92 -4.28
C THR A 283 23.17 6.88 -4.59
N LYS A 284 23.34 7.27 -5.85
CA LYS A 284 24.32 8.30 -6.25
C LYS A 284 23.89 9.68 -5.74
N ASP A 285 24.81 10.66 -5.76
CA ASP A 285 24.43 12.06 -5.56
C ASP A 285 23.49 12.52 -6.68
N ASP A 286 22.58 13.43 -6.38
CA ASP A 286 21.44 13.82 -7.25
C ASP A 286 20.46 12.68 -7.59
N GLY A 287 20.63 11.50 -6.98
CA GLY A 287 19.73 10.37 -7.17
C GLY A 287 18.47 10.46 -6.30
N VAL A 288 17.58 9.49 -6.48
CA VAL A 288 16.28 9.45 -5.79
C VAL A 288 16.17 8.22 -4.91
N VAL A 289 15.79 8.43 -3.65
CA VAL A 289 15.39 7.37 -2.71
C VAL A 289 13.88 7.43 -2.49
N TYR A 290 13.19 6.35 -2.77
CA TYR A 290 11.76 6.21 -2.47
C TYR A 290 11.56 5.21 -1.33
N PHE A 291 11.08 5.70 -0.21
CA PHE A 291 10.68 4.89 0.94
C PHE A 291 9.19 4.58 0.84
N PHE A 292 8.84 3.39 0.41
CA PHE A 292 7.45 2.92 0.40
C PHE A 292 7.01 2.37 1.75
N SER A 293 7.95 1.78 2.49
CA SER A 293 7.69 1.17 3.79
C SER A 293 7.33 2.18 4.87
N MET A 294 6.33 1.85 5.68
CA MET A 294 5.95 2.61 6.88
C MET A 294 6.91 2.42 8.06
N ALA A 295 7.84 1.47 8.00
CA ALA A 295 8.89 1.29 9.00
C ALA A 295 10.01 2.33 8.90
N THR A 296 9.99 3.18 7.87
CA THR A 296 10.98 4.23 7.65
C THR A 296 10.89 5.34 8.70
N SER A 297 12.03 5.68 9.30
CA SER A 297 12.17 6.83 10.18
C SER A 297 12.65 8.05 9.39
N PHE A 298 11.80 9.06 9.27
CA PHE A 298 12.16 10.34 8.65
C PHE A 298 13.40 10.96 9.29
N THR A 299 13.49 10.97 10.62
CA THR A 299 14.63 11.53 11.34
C THR A 299 15.92 10.81 11.05
N LYS A 300 15.90 9.45 11.03
CA LYS A 300 17.09 8.65 10.68
C LYS A 300 17.53 8.88 9.24
N ALA A 301 16.61 8.99 8.31
CA ALA A 301 16.92 9.25 6.91
C ALA A 301 17.56 10.63 6.72
N ALA A 302 16.96 11.68 7.29
CA ALA A 302 17.43 13.06 7.14
C ALA A 302 18.81 13.25 7.78
N LEU A 303 18.96 12.90 9.08
CA LEU A 303 20.23 13.03 9.79
C LEU A 303 21.31 12.09 9.24
N GLY A 304 20.92 10.92 8.73
CA GLY A 304 21.84 9.98 8.11
C GLY A 304 22.44 10.51 6.82
N ALA A 305 21.63 11.07 5.93
CA ALA A 305 22.10 11.68 4.68
C ALA A 305 23.04 12.87 4.95
N GLU A 306 22.64 13.75 5.87
CA GLU A 306 23.48 14.87 6.32
C GLU A 306 24.82 14.39 6.90
N GLY A 307 24.77 13.37 7.78
CA GLY A 307 25.95 12.83 8.47
C GLY A 307 27.00 12.21 7.55
N VAL A 308 26.61 11.73 6.36
CA VAL A 308 27.52 11.16 5.35
C VAL A 308 27.73 12.08 4.14
N GLY A 309 27.13 13.27 4.15
CA GLY A 309 27.27 14.24 3.07
C GLY A 309 26.68 13.79 1.74
N LYS A 310 25.57 13.01 1.77
CA LYS A 310 24.87 12.55 0.56
C LYS A 310 23.77 13.54 0.16
N ASP A 311 23.87 14.04 -1.07
CA ASP A 311 22.82 14.85 -1.70
C ASP A 311 21.86 13.95 -2.48
N VAL A 312 20.73 13.58 -1.86
CA VAL A 312 19.71 12.73 -2.47
C VAL A 312 18.32 13.30 -2.29
N THR A 313 17.49 13.17 -3.31
CA THR A 313 16.05 13.45 -3.18
C THR A 313 15.37 12.29 -2.50
N MET A 314 14.75 12.52 -1.34
CA MET A 314 14.00 11.51 -0.59
C MET A 314 12.50 11.70 -0.76
N ILE A 315 11.80 10.66 -1.17
CA ILE A 315 10.35 10.61 -1.27
C ILE A 315 9.84 9.62 -0.24
N VAL A 316 9.00 10.10 0.69
CA VAL A 316 8.30 9.24 1.64
C VAL A 316 6.98 8.82 1.01
N GLY A 317 6.78 7.52 0.89
CA GLY A 317 5.62 6.94 0.23
C GLY A 317 4.32 7.22 0.98
N ASN A 318 3.30 7.61 0.26
CA ASN A 318 1.94 7.80 0.76
C ASN A 318 0.95 6.76 0.24
N GLY A 319 1.44 5.72 -0.45
CA GLY A 319 0.60 4.68 -1.04
C GLY A 319 -0.27 5.14 -2.22
N TYR A 320 -0.19 6.41 -2.62
CA TYR A 320 -0.95 6.93 -3.75
C TYR A 320 -0.06 7.64 -4.77
N THR A 321 -0.22 7.22 -6.02
CA THR A 321 0.26 7.90 -7.22
C THR A 321 -0.84 7.85 -8.26
N LYS A 322 -1.06 8.92 -9.02
CA LYS A 322 -2.12 8.97 -10.04
C LYS A 322 -1.98 7.81 -11.02
N GLY A 323 -3.06 7.05 -11.24
CA GLY A 323 -3.09 5.87 -12.11
C GLY A 323 -2.50 4.61 -11.48
N HIS A 324 -2.34 4.57 -10.15
CA HIS A 324 -1.66 3.45 -9.48
C HIS A 324 -2.40 2.12 -9.64
N ALA A 325 -3.72 2.12 -9.58
CA ALA A 325 -4.50 0.91 -9.76
C ALA A 325 -4.35 0.34 -11.17
N GLU A 326 -4.47 1.19 -12.17
CA GLU A 326 -4.39 0.81 -13.60
C GLU A 326 -3.01 0.27 -13.94
N ILE A 327 -1.93 0.93 -13.49
CA ILE A 327 -0.54 0.48 -13.71
C ILE A 327 -0.36 -0.91 -13.11
N THR A 328 -0.74 -1.11 -11.86
CA THR A 328 -0.53 -2.37 -11.15
C THR A 328 -1.36 -3.52 -11.71
N LEU A 329 -2.63 -3.27 -12.04
CA LEU A 329 -3.46 -4.29 -12.67
C LEU A 329 -2.98 -4.64 -14.09
N GLN A 330 -2.40 -3.66 -14.80
CA GLN A 330 -1.82 -3.89 -16.11
C GLN A 330 -0.58 -4.80 -16.04
N GLU A 331 0.27 -4.69 -15.01
CA GLU A 331 1.39 -5.60 -14.81
C GLU A 331 0.94 -7.06 -14.70
N LEU A 332 -0.14 -7.32 -13.97
CA LEU A 332 -0.72 -8.67 -13.86
C LEU A 332 -1.33 -9.16 -15.18
N ARG A 333 -1.83 -8.27 -16.05
CA ARG A 333 -2.38 -8.63 -17.36
C ARG A 333 -1.29 -8.99 -18.36
N GLU A 334 -0.23 -8.18 -18.39
CA GLU A 334 0.83 -8.31 -19.38
C GLU A 334 1.93 -9.33 -19.01
N CYS A 335 2.05 -9.70 -17.73
CA CYS A 335 3.06 -10.65 -17.26
C CYS A 335 2.45 -11.89 -16.61
N GLU A 336 2.42 -13.01 -17.36
CA GLU A 336 1.88 -14.28 -16.87
C GLU A 336 2.67 -14.83 -15.68
N ALA A 337 4.01 -14.72 -15.69
CA ALA A 337 4.86 -15.19 -14.61
C ALA A 337 4.55 -14.44 -13.29
N LEU A 338 4.37 -13.11 -13.38
CA LEU A 338 3.99 -12.28 -12.24
C LEU A 338 2.59 -12.66 -11.73
N ARG A 339 1.63 -12.80 -12.65
CA ARG A 339 0.26 -13.23 -12.31
C ARG A 339 0.24 -14.57 -11.60
N LYS A 340 0.99 -15.55 -12.11
CA LYS A 340 1.08 -16.90 -11.52
C LYS A 340 1.63 -16.86 -10.10
N ILE A 341 2.76 -16.21 -9.88
CA ILE A 341 3.38 -16.14 -8.55
C ILE A 341 2.51 -15.37 -7.54
N PHE A 342 1.82 -14.31 -7.99
CA PHE A 342 0.88 -13.59 -7.15
C PHE A 342 -0.32 -14.45 -6.73
N THR A 343 -0.85 -15.25 -7.67
CA THR A 343 -1.93 -16.21 -7.38
C THR A 343 -1.48 -17.25 -6.37
N GLU A 344 -0.26 -17.78 -6.51
CA GLU A 344 0.28 -18.81 -5.61
C GLU A 344 0.56 -18.30 -4.18
N LEU A 345 0.94 -17.04 -4.04
CA LEU A 345 1.40 -16.49 -2.76
C LEU A 345 0.38 -15.64 -2.03
N TYR A 346 -0.56 -15.02 -2.75
CA TYR A 346 -1.37 -13.92 -2.19
C TYR A 346 -2.86 -13.95 -2.56
N ALA A 347 -3.36 -14.99 -3.29
CA ALA A 347 -4.77 -15.01 -3.72
C ALA A 347 -5.58 -16.30 -3.39
#